data_7054f786b50d5070752b35291cd16c38
#
_entry.id   7054f786b50d5070752b35291cd16c38
#
_cell.length_a   1.000
_cell.length_b   1.000
_cell.length_c   1.000
_cell.angle_alpha   90.00
_cell.angle_beta   90.00
_cell.angle_gamma   90.00
#
_symmetry.space_group_name_H-M   'P 1'
#
loop_
_entity.id
_entity.type
_entity.pdbx_description
1 polymer ?
#
loop_
_entity_poly.entity_id
_entity_poly.type
_entity_poly.pdbx_seq_one_letter_code
_entity_poly.pdbx_strand_id
1 'polypeptide(L)'
;LQQIRLVLVGIEGAVNLGVIARTCVNFNVDELYLVNPVASVEEALRYAARGKDLLLRSVIVSSLEEAIKGVDISVATSAIGYSEGDVLRQAISIEEFVNTVLPRANKIALIFGRESTGLTREELAKADFLVSIPANPEYPVLNVSQAVAIFLWEIWKRRSVTPINLPPRASREDLDKILDVLGEITRRVITTLDKASRCNRVLRTVLYRSRPSQYEARVLLYWSRRVLRKLKSQTSSGIFS
;
A
#
# COMPACT_ATOMS: atom_id res chain seq x y z
N LEU A 1 11.80 9.70 -7.96
CA LEU A 1 10.61 9.62 -7.07
C LEU A 1 10.00 11.02 -6.98
N GLN A 2 8.67 11.13 -7.17
CA GLN A 2 7.97 12.40 -7.00
C GLN A 2 8.14 12.91 -5.57
N GLN A 3 8.36 14.21 -5.44
CA GLN A 3 8.32 14.89 -4.15
C GLN A 3 6.88 15.16 -3.73
N ILE A 4 6.57 14.88 -2.49
CA ILE A 4 5.24 15.08 -1.93
C ILE A 4 5.31 16.17 -0.85
N ARG A 5 4.55 17.23 -1.05
CA ARG A 5 4.21 18.22 -0.04
C ARG A 5 2.81 17.94 0.46
N LEU A 6 2.67 17.69 1.75
CA LEU A 6 1.37 17.64 2.40
C LEU A 6 1.01 19.03 2.94
N VAL A 7 -0.17 19.52 2.61
CA VAL A 7 -0.70 20.82 3.04
C VAL A 7 -1.95 20.62 3.87
N LEU A 8 -1.93 21.07 5.11
CA LEU A 8 -3.07 21.04 6.01
C LEU A 8 -3.60 22.46 6.20
N VAL A 9 -4.84 22.71 5.79
CA VAL A 9 -5.48 24.02 5.90
C VAL A 9 -6.38 24.04 7.13
N GLY A 10 -6.04 24.89 8.09
CA GLY A 10 -6.83 25.09 9.29
C GLY A 10 -6.99 23.86 10.17
N ILE A 11 -5.99 22.96 10.19
CA ILE A 11 -6.05 21.73 11.00
C ILE A 11 -6.42 22.07 12.46
N GLU A 12 -7.45 21.41 13.00
CA GLU A 12 -8.08 21.77 14.29
C GLU A 12 -7.58 20.89 15.44
N GLY A 13 -7.38 19.59 15.20
CA GLY A 13 -7.05 18.62 16.22
C GLY A 13 -5.56 18.30 16.33
N ALA A 14 -4.94 18.52 17.50
CA ALA A 14 -3.54 18.17 17.74
C ALA A 14 -3.27 16.67 17.58
N VAL A 15 -4.22 15.81 17.94
CA VAL A 15 -4.15 14.36 17.73
C VAL A 15 -4.04 14.04 16.24
N ASN A 16 -4.91 14.61 15.42
CA ASN A 16 -4.90 14.40 13.97
C ASN A 16 -3.58 14.89 13.36
N LEU A 17 -3.13 16.10 13.74
CA LEU A 17 -1.87 16.65 13.25
C LEU A 17 -0.68 15.74 13.58
N GLY A 18 -0.59 15.22 14.81
CA GLY A 18 0.47 14.31 15.21
C GLY A 18 0.41 12.96 14.46
N VAL A 19 -0.78 12.38 14.34
CA VAL A 19 -0.99 11.13 13.57
C VAL A 19 -0.65 11.33 12.09
N ILE A 20 -1.02 12.47 11.50
CA ILE A 20 -0.67 12.80 10.11
C ILE A 20 0.84 12.92 9.95
N ALA A 21 1.54 13.61 10.85
CA ALA A 21 2.99 13.72 10.78
C ALA A 21 3.68 12.35 10.83
N ARG A 22 3.21 11.44 11.68
CA ARG A 22 3.66 10.04 11.71
C ARG A 22 3.40 9.32 10.39
N THR A 23 2.21 9.47 9.84
CA THR A 23 1.80 8.86 8.56
C THR A 23 2.67 9.38 7.40
N CYS A 24 2.98 10.65 7.39
CA CYS A 24 3.89 11.26 6.41
C CYS A 24 5.26 10.57 6.38
N VAL A 25 5.84 10.26 7.53
CA VAL A 25 7.11 9.54 7.61
C VAL A 25 6.97 8.09 7.11
N ASN A 26 5.85 7.42 7.42
CA ASN A 26 5.60 6.06 6.93
C ASN A 26 5.61 5.97 5.40
N PHE A 27 5.18 7.01 4.71
CA PHE A 27 5.05 7.06 3.25
C PHE A 27 6.03 8.01 2.56
N ASN A 28 7.07 8.43 3.28
CA ASN A 28 8.16 9.28 2.77
C ASN A 28 7.64 10.55 2.11
N VAL A 29 6.85 11.33 2.85
CA VAL A 29 6.46 12.69 2.50
C VAL A 29 7.64 13.62 2.76
N ASP A 30 7.95 14.49 1.79
CA ASP A 30 9.14 15.35 1.84
C ASP A 30 8.92 16.62 2.67
N GLU A 31 7.73 17.23 2.56
CA GLU A 31 7.42 18.52 3.17
C GLU A 31 6.04 18.51 3.82
N LEU A 32 5.91 19.16 4.98
CA LEU A 32 4.64 19.41 5.67
C LEU A 32 4.42 20.91 5.79
N TYR A 33 3.32 21.39 5.22
CA TYR A 33 2.88 22.78 5.28
C TYR A 33 1.58 22.90 6.09
N LEU A 34 1.52 23.90 6.95
CA LEU A 34 0.38 24.19 7.79
C LEU A 34 -0.13 25.62 7.46
N VAL A 35 -1.31 25.70 6.89
CA VAL A 35 -1.96 26.98 6.57
C VAL A 35 -2.89 27.36 7.71
N ASN A 36 -2.57 28.41 8.43
CA ASN A 36 -3.35 28.90 9.58
C ASN A 36 -3.81 27.76 10.52
N PRO A 37 -2.91 26.93 11.06
CA PRO A 37 -3.29 25.82 11.93
C PRO A 37 -3.94 26.34 13.23
N VAL A 38 -5.03 25.70 13.65
CA VAL A 38 -5.67 25.93 14.96
C VAL A 38 -5.03 25.01 15.99
N ALA A 39 -4.66 23.78 15.57
CA ALA A 39 -4.01 22.79 16.41
C ALA A 39 -2.65 23.27 16.92
N SER A 40 -2.36 23.05 18.21
CA SER A 40 -1.04 23.26 18.77
C SER A 40 -0.04 22.23 18.23
N VAL A 41 1.04 22.71 17.60
CA VAL A 41 2.15 21.86 17.15
C VAL A 41 2.83 21.20 18.34
N GLU A 42 3.00 21.91 19.46
CA GLU A 42 3.62 21.36 20.68
C GLU A 42 2.81 20.19 21.25
N GLU A 43 1.50 20.32 21.33
CA GLU A 43 0.62 19.23 21.75
C GLU A 43 0.68 18.05 20.78
N ALA A 44 0.67 18.30 19.47
CA ALA A 44 0.71 17.29 18.42
C ALA A 44 1.99 16.43 18.46
N LEU A 45 3.12 16.96 18.96
CA LEU A 45 4.36 16.19 19.14
C LEU A 45 4.18 14.93 20.02
N ARG A 46 3.21 14.93 20.93
CA ARG A 46 2.90 13.75 21.79
C ARG A 46 2.40 12.57 20.97
N TYR A 47 1.77 12.83 19.84
CA TYR A 47 1.12 11.84 18.96
C TYR A 47 1.93 11.53 17.70
N ALA A 48 2.98 12.30 17.41
CA ALA A 48 3.74 12.23 16.16
C ALA A 48 4.74 11.06 16.09
N ALA A 49 5.10 10.42 17.22
CA ALA A 49 6.10 9.35 17.26
C ALA A 49 7.37 9.71 16.47
N ARG A 50 7.71 8.96 15.40
CA ARG A 50 8.85 9.27 14.51
C ARG A 50 8.59 10.46 13.58
N GLY A 51 7.36 10.97 13.49
CA GLY A 51 7.02 12.17 12.74
C GLY A 51 7.38 13.49 13.41
N LYS A 52 7.95 13.47 14.62
CA LYS A 52 8.33 14.69 15.38
C LYS A 52 9.23 15.61 14.59
N ASP A 53 10.27 15.07 13.95
CA ASP A 53 11.22 15.89 13.20
C ASP A 53 10.58 16.56 11.97
N LEU A 54 9.67 15.85 11.29
CA LEU A 54 8.92 16.42 10.18
C LEU A 54 7.96 17.52 10.66
N LEU A 55 7.29 17.29 11.78
CA LEU A 55 6.38 18.26 12.38
C LEU A 55 7.11 19.51 12.88
N LEU A 56 8.28 19.37 13.49
CA LEU A 56 9.11 20.49 13.92
C LEU A 56 9.67 21.31 12.76
N ARG A 57 9.87 20.68 11.60
CA ARG A 57 10.31 21.34 10.37
C ARG A 57 9.15 21.78 9.49
N SER A 58 7.90 21.62 9.95
CA SER A 58 6.74 22.06 9.16
C SER A 58 6.79 23.56 8.93
N VAL A 59 6.38 23.96 7.72
CA VAL A 59 6.34 25.36 7.35
C VAL A 59 4.93 25.89 7.63
N ILE A 60 4.83 26.87 8.51
CA ILE A 60 3.58 27.55 8.82
C ILE A 60 3.45 28.79 7.93
N VAL A 61 2.35 28.90 7.21
CA VAL A 61 2.06 29.99 6.27
C VAL A 61 0.67 30.56 6.52
N SER A 62 0.44 31.77 6.00
CA SER A 62 -0.83 32.48 6.18
C SER A 62 -1.84 32.24 5.05
N SER A 63 -1.40 31.68 3.92
CA SER A 63 -2.26 31.45 2.76
C SER A 63 -2.00 30.14 2.06
N LEU A 64 -3.00 29.61 1.36
CA LEU A 64 -2.87 28.40 0.56
C LEU A 64 -1.94 28.63 -0.63
N GLU A 65 -1.94 29.81 -1.21
CA GLU A 65 -1.07 30.21 -2.33
C GLU A 65 0.42 30.10 -1.96
N GLU A 66 0.77 30.51 -0.73
CA GLU A 66 2.14 30.33 -0.24
C GLU A 66 2.49 28.84 -0.10
N ALA A 67 1.54 28.04 0.43
CA ALA A 67 1.74 26.61 0.63
C ALA A 67 1.92 25.82 -0.66
N ILE A 68 1.27 26.21 -1.76
CA ILE A 68 1.36 25.52 -3.07
C ILE A 68 2.41 26.12 -4.01
N LYS A 69 3.09 27.18 -3.62
CA LYS A 69 4.13 27.80 -4.46
C LYS A 69 5.27 26.83 -4.74
N GLY A 70 5.62 26.70 -6.02
CA GLY A 70 6.76 25.88 -6.47
C GLY A 70 6.48 24.37 -6.51
N VAL A 71 5.22 23.95 -6.57
CA VAL A 71 4.82 22.60 -6.96
C VAL A 71 4.38 22.59 -8.42
N ASP A 72 4.46 21.42 -9.07
CA ASP A 72 4.01 21.26 -10.45
C ASP A 72 2.49 21.11 -10.52
N ILE A 73 1.91 20.45 -9.52
CA ILE A 73 0.47 20.15 -9.44
C ILE A 73 0.01 20.24 -7.99
N SER A 74 -1.13 20.90 -7.79
CA SER A 74 -1.84 21.01 -6.52
C SER A 74 -3.17 20.25 -6.55
N VAL A 75 -3.43 19.44 -5.52
CA VAL A 75 -4.55 18.51 -5.44
C VAL A 75 -5.33 18.77 -4.17
N ALA A 76 -6.54 19.32 -4.31
CA ALA A 76 -7.48 19.42 -3.21
C ALA A 76 -8.22 18.10 -2.99
N THR A 77 -8.58 17.81 -1.75
CA THR A 77 -9.33 16.63 -1.37
C THR A 77 -10.69 16.98 -0.80
N SER A 78 -11.72 16.21 -1.15
CA SER A 78 -13.06 16.41 -0.64
C SER A 78 -13.83 15.09 -0.54
N ALA A 79 -14.67 14.98 0.50
CA ALA A 79 -15.66 13.91 0.60
C ALA A 79 -16.83 14.14 -0.39
N ILE A 80 -17.13 15.40 -0.73
CA ILE A 80 -18.14 15.78 -1.72
C ILE A 80 -17.41 16.03 -3.04
N GLY A 81 -17.27 14.97 -3.82
CA GLY A 81 -16.53 15.02 -5.10
C GLY A 81 -17.35 15.49 -6.28
N TYR A 82 -18.69 15.36 -6.22
CA TYR A 82 -19.59 15.74 -7.32
C TYR A 82 -20.77 16.56 -6.83
N SER A 83 -21.10 17.59 -7.59
CA SER A 83 -22.37 18.33 -7.48
C SER A 83 -22.75 18.83 -8.87
N GLU A 84 -23.99 18.56 -9.27
CA GLU A 84 -24.50 18.97 -10.58
C GLU A 84 -24.45 20.51 -10.72
N GLY A 85 -23.88 20.97 -11.83
CA GLY A 85 -23.74 22.42 -12.12
C GLY A 85 -22.63 23.12 -11.30
N ASP A 86 -21.93 22.44 -10.39
CA ASP A 86 -20.82 23.04 -9.64
C ASP A 86 -19.46 22.66 -10.25
N VAL A 87 -18.85 23.61 -10.96
CA VAL A 87 -17.56 23.42 -11.65
C VAL A 87 -16.42 23.06 -10.68
N LEU A 88 -16.49 23.49 -9.42
CA LEU A 88 -15.47 23.19 -8.42
C LEU A 88 -15.64 21.80 -7.79
N ARG A 89 -16.77 21.13 -8.06
CA ARG A 89 -17.08 19.80 -7.54
C ARG A 89 -17.20 18.78 -8.69
N GLN A 90 -16.14 18.69 -9.48
CA GLN A 90 -15.96 17.72 -10.56
C GLN A 90 -14.69 16.91 -10.26
N ALA A 91 -14.74 16.11 -9.19
CA ALA A 91 -13.59 15.36 -8.73
C ALA A 91 -13.29 14.15 -9.64
N ILE A 92 -12.03 13.88 -9.81
CA ILE A 92 -11.57 12.56 -10.27
C ILE A 92 -11.38 11.61 -9.08
N SER A 93 -11.42 10.31 -9.32
CA SER A 93 -11.13 9.34 -8.27
C SER A 93 -9.64 9.34 -7.92
N ILE A 94 -9.32 8.90 -6.69
CA ILE A 94 -7.92 8.74 -6.29
C ILE A 94 -7.18 7.75 -7.19
N GLU A 95 -7.85 6.71 -7.69
CA GLU A 95 -7.26 5.74 -8.62
C GLU A 95 -6.92 6.40 -9.97
N GLU A 96 -7.82 7.21 -10.52
CA GLU A 96 -7.58 7.96 -11.74
C GLU A 96 -6.43 8.95 -11.55
N PHE A 97 -6.41 9.68 -10.44
CA PHE A 97 -5.33 10.60 -10.09
C PHE A 97 -3.96 9.92 -10.11
N VAL A 98 -3.79 8.80 -9.41
CA VAL A 98 -2.50 8.11 -9.31
C VAL A 98 -2.07 7.45 -10.63
N ASN A 99 -3.01 7.15 -11.52
CA ASN A 99 -2.72 6.53 -12.81
C ASN A 99 -2.42 7.55 -13.92
N THR A 100 -3.09 8.71 -13.91
CA THR A 100 -3.08 9.63 -15.06
C THR A 100 -2.42 10.97 -14.78
N VAL A 101 -2.56 11.51 -13.56
CA VAL A 101 -2.06 12.85 -13.19
C VAL A 101 -0.70 12.76 -12.50
N LEU A 102 -0.59 11.92 -11.47
CA LEU A 102 0.63 11.76 -10.67
C LEU A 102 1.90 11.52 -11.52
N PRO A 103 1.90 10.67 -12.57
CA PRO A 103 3.10 10.43 -13.38
C PRO A 103 3.62 11.64 -14.15
N ARG A 104 2.82 12.71 -14.25
CA ARG A 104 3.16 13.93 -15.03
C ARG A 104 3.84 15.01 -14.19
N ALA A 105 3.97 14.81 -12.86
CA ALA A 105 4.52 15.78 -11.94
C ALA A 105 5.78 15.24 -11.27
N ASN A 106 6.75 16.14 -11.02
CA ASN A 106 7.91 15.85 -10.18
C ASN A 106 7.65 16.22 -8.73
N LYS A 107 6.88 17.29 -8.49
CA LYS A 107 6.52 17.76 -7.16
C LYS A 107 5.02 18.07 -7.08
N ILE A 108 4.33 17.46 -6.12
CA ILE A 108 2.89 17.63 -5.92
C ILE A 108 2.60 18.19 -4.53
N ALA A 109 1.53 18.98 -4.41
CA ALA A 109 0.92 19.36 -3.15
C ALA A 109 -0.40 18.62 -2.97
N LEU A 110 -0.55 17.88 -1.86
CA LEU A 110 -1.81 17.26 -1.43
C LEU A 110 -2.42 18.13 -0.34
N ILE A 111 -3.62 18.68 -0.61
CA ILE A 111 -4.27 19.67 0.24
C ILE A 111 -5.46 19.03 0.95
N PHE A 112 -5.43 19.08 2.27
CA PHE A 112 -6.52 18.63 3.15
C PHE A 112 -7.04 19.79 3.98
N GLY A 113 -8.35 19.85 4.14
CA GLY A 113 -9.02 20.92 4.89
C GLY A 113 -9.24 20.59 6.37
N ARG A 114 -10.02 21.44 7.01
CA ARG A 114 -10.45 21.35 8.41
C ARG A 114 -11.25 20.09 8.65
N GLU A 115 -11.19 19.56 9.84
CA GLU A 115 -11.99 18.40 10.24
C GLU A 115 -13.48 18.70 10.21
N SER A 116 -13.86 19.90 10.65
CA SER A 116 -15.27 20.30 10.78
C SER A 116 -15.94 20.70 9.47
N THR A 117 -15.22 21.38 8.56
CA THR A 117 -15.81 21.99 7.36
C THR A 117 -15.12 21.64 6.06
N GLY A 118 -13.95 20.99 6.12
CA GLY A 118 -13.13 20.73 4.94
C GLY A 118 -12.48 21.99 4.36
N LEU A 119 -12.33 22.02 3.05
CA LEU A 119 -11.83 23.17 2.29
C LEU A 119 -13.00 24.07 1.86
N THR A 120 -12.80 25.37 1.93
CA THR A 120 -13.76 26.36 1.42
C THR A 120 -13.79 26.35 -0.12
N ARG A 121 -14.84 26.96 -0.71
CA ARG A 121 -14.93 27.10 -2.18
C ARG A 121 -13.74 27.88 -2.76
N GLU A 122 -13.29 28.91 -2.06
CA GLU A 122 -12.14 29.72 -2.47
C GLU A 122 -10.84 28.90 -2.44
N GLU A 123 -10.67 28.04 -1.42
CA GLU A 123 -9.53 27.15 -1.33
C GLU A 123 -9.56 26.06 -2.41
N LEU A 124 -10.74 25.51 -2.71
CA LEU A 124 -10.92 24.55 -3.81
C LEU A 124 -10.57 25.17 -5.17
N ALA A 125 -10.94 26.42 -5.40
CA ALA A 125 -10.68 27.12 -6.64
C ALA A 125 -9.18 27.39 -6.93
N LYS A 126 -8.33 27.30 -5.90
CA LYS A 126 -6.87 27.47 -6.03
C LYS A 126 -6.13 26.20 -6.38
N ALA A 127 -6.75 25.03 -6.28
CA ALA A 127 -6.16 23.76 -6.62
C ALA A 127 -6.37 23.41 -8.09
N ASP A 128 -5.40 22.73 -8.69
CA ASP A 128 -5.48 22.30 -10.09
C ASP A 128 -6.44 21.12 -10.26
N PHE A 129 -6.53 20.24 -9.26
CA PHE A 129 -7.42 19.08 -9.27
C PHE A 129 -8.19 18.95 -7.97
N LEU A 130 -9.42 18.47 -8.08
CA LEU A 130 -10.19 17.94 -6.96
C LEU A 130 -10.17 16.42 -7.05
N VAL A 131 -9.78 15.77 -5.97
CA VAL A 131 -9.73 14.29 -5.88
C VAL A 131 -10.59 13.83 -4.72
N SER A 132 -11.40 12.79 -4.96
CA SER A 132 -12.23 12.16 -3.95
C SER A 132 -11.84 10.71 -3.72
N ILE A 133 -11.95 10.27 -2.46
CA ILE A 133 -11.86 8.86 -2.09
C ILE A 133 -13.27 8.27 -2.21
N PRO A 134 -13.49 7.24 -3.05
CA PRO A 134 -14.76 6.54 -3.10
C PRO A 134 -15.01 5.83 -1.76
N ALA A 135 -15.89 6.39 -0.95
CA ALA A 135 -16.33 5.83 0.32
C ALA A 135 -17.83 5.48 0.27
N ASN A 136 -18.38 4.93 1.36
CA ASN A 136 -19.80 4.62 1.43
C ASN A 136 -20.63 5.88 1.15
N PRO A 137 -21.53 5.90 0.13
CA PRO A 137 -22.34 7.07 -0.20
C PRO A 137 -23.22 7.57 0.95
N GLU A 138 -23.62 6.69 1.87
CA GLU A 138 -24.43 7.08 3.04
C GLU A 138 -23.60 7.82 4.10
N TYR A 139 -22.27 7.59 4.13
CA TYR A 139 -21.36 8.27 5.05
C TYR A 139 -19.98 8.41 4.44
N PRO A 140 -19.78 9.34 3.49
CA PRO A 140 -18.55 9.48 2.73
C PRO A 140 -17.45 10.24 3.46
N VAL A 141 -17.75 10.87 4.60
CA VAL A 141 -16.81 11.74 5.32
C VAL A 141 -15.84 10.89 6.15
N LEU A 142 -14.57 10.96 5.80
CA LEU A 142 -13.49 10.33 6.54
C LEU A 142 -12.84 11.32 7.52
N ASN A 143 -12.35 10.82 8.65
CA ASN A 143 -11.44 11.61 9.47
C ASN A 143 -10.22 12.02 8.63
N VAL A 144 -9.72 13.25 8.81
CA VAL A 144 -8.64 13.81 7.99
C VAL A 144 -7.37 12.96 8.02
N SER A 145 -6.99 12.40 9.17
CA SER A 145 -5.81 11.55 9.28
C SER A 145 -5.98 10.22 8.53
N GLN A 146 -7.19 9.67 8.47
CA GLN A 146 -7.53 8.49 7.68
C GLN A 146 -7.49 8.81 6.17
N ALA A 147 -8.07 9.93 5.75
CA ALA A 147 -8.01 10.38 4.36
C ALA A 147 -6.57 10.55 3.89
N VAL A 148 -5.72 11.20 4.69
CA VAL A 148 -4.27 11.33 4.42
C VAL A 148 -3.61 9.96 4.26
N ALA A 149 -3.90 9.01 5.15
CA ALA A 149 -3.30 7.68 5.09
C ALA A 149 -3.68 6.93 3.80
N ILE A 150 -4.95 7.01 3.38
CA ILE A 150 -5.43 6.38 2.14
C ILE A 150 -4.76 7.01 0.92
N PHE A 151 -4.70 8.35 0.83
CA PHE A 151 -4.03 9.04 -0.26
C PHE A 151 -2.56 8.65 -0.38
N LEU A 152 -1.84 8.71 0.72
CA LEU A 152 -0.42 8.38 0.74
C LEU A 152 -0.17 6.90 0.43
N TRP A 153 -1.05 5.99 0.87
CA TRP A 153 -0.98 4.59 0.53
C TRP A 153 -1.20 4.33 -0.96
N GLU A 154 -2.19 4.98 -1.59
CA GLU A 154 -2.43 4.84 -3.02
C GLU A 154 -1.23 5.31 -3.86
N ILE A 155 -0.61 6.43 -3.49
CA ILE A 155 0.61 6.92 -4.11
C ILE A 155 1.78 5.95 -3.86
N TRP A 156 1.92 5.46 -2.62
CA TRP A 156 3.00 4.54 -2.24
C TRP A 156 2.99 3.24 -3.02
N LYS A 157 1.82 2.67 -3.27
CA LYS A 157 1.67 1.46 -4.10
C LYS A 157 2.24 1.60 -5.51
N ARG A 158 2.31 2.82 -6.04
CA ARG A 158 2.88 3.11 -7.38
C ARG A 158 4.40 3.29 -7.35
N ARG A 159 4.95 3.56 -6.19
CA ARG A 159 6.39 3.55 -6.01
C ARG A 159 6.85 2.10 -6.01
N SER A 160 7.76 1.72 -6.91
CA SER A 160 8.32 0.35 -6.99
C SER A 160 9.21 0.04 -5.77
N VAL A 161 8.63 0.06 -4.58
CA VAL A 161 9.30 -0.25 -3.33
C VAL A 161 9.15 -1.74 -3.06
N THR A 162 10.25 -2.47 -3.04
CA THR A 162 10.24 -3.88 -2.64
C THR A 162 9.94 -3.95 -1.14
N PRO A 163 8.88 -4.63 -0.72
CA PRO A 163 8.57 -4.77 0.70
C PRO A 163 9.69 -5.53 1.42
N ILE A 164 10.40 -4.88 2.34
CA ILE A 164 11.49 -5.49 3.10
C ILE A 164 10.97 -6.60 4.04
N ASN A 165 9.70 -6.51 4.44
CA ASN A 165 9.09 -7.37 5.45
C ASN A 165 8.32 -8.58 4.87
N LEU A 166 8.33 -8.77 3.56
CA LEU A 166 7.72 -9.93 2.94
C LEU A 166 8.79 -10.97 2.61
N PRO A 167 8.56 -12.26 2.92
CA PRO A 167 9.50 -13.30 2.59
C PRO A 167 9.64 -13.43 1.06
N PRO A 168 10.86 -13.67 0.55
CA PRO A 168 11.06 -13.93 -0.87
C PRO A 168 10.27 -15.17 -1.28
N ARG A 169 9.64 -15.11 -2.45
CA ARG A 169 8.88 -16.23 -3.00
C ARG A 169 9.82 -17.27 -3.61
N ALA A 170 9.39 -18.52 -3.53
CA ALA A 170 10.09 -19.61 -4.19
C ALA A 170 10.13 -19.38 -5.70
N SER A 171 11.27 -19.66 -6.32
CA SER A 171 11.42 -19.62 -7.76
C SER A 171 10.67 -20.78 -8.43
N ARG A 172 10.45 -20.66 -9.74
CA ARG A 172 9.88 -21.75 -10.53
C ARG A 172 10.75 -23.01 -10.43
N GLU A 173 12.06 -22.85 -10.47
CA GLU A 173 13.02 -23.93 -10.34
C GLU A 173 12.92 -24.64 -9.00
N ASP A 174 12.73 -23.91 -7.89
CA ASP A 174 12.52 -24.50 -6.57
C ASP A 174 11.24 -25.36 -6.52
N LEU A 175 10.16 -24.87 -7.14
CA LEU A 175 8.88 -25.58 -7.19
C LEU A 175 8.98 -26.83 -8.08
N ASP A 176 9.66 -26.75 -9.22
CA ASP A 176 9.84 -27.87 -10.13
C ASP A 176 10.69 -28.97 -9.45
N LYS A 177 11.74 -28.63 -8.69
CA LYS A 177 12.51 -29.59 -7.88
C LYS A 177 11.64 -30.35 -6.85
N ILE A 178 10.70 -29.67 -6.23
CA ILE A 178 9.75 -30.30 -5.31
C ILE A 178 8.84 -31.26 -6.06
N LEU A 179 8.30 -30.83 -7.20
CA LEU A 179 7.39 -31.62 -8.03
C LEU A 179 8.05 -32.88 -8.60
N ASP A 180 9.34 -32.81 -8.96
CA ASP A 180 10.11 -33.98 -9.40
C ASP A 180 10.17 -35.05 -8.30
N VAL A 181 10.48 -34.62 -7.08
CA VAL A 181 10.54 -35.53 -5.93
C VAL A 181 9.15 -36.09 -5.59
N LEU A 182 8.12 -35.24 -5.58
CA LEU A 182 6.75 -35.68 -5.34
C LEU A 182 6.24 -36.61 -6.43
N GLY A 183 6.63 -36.40 -7.68
CA GLY A 183 6.32 -37.27 -8.81
C GLY A 183 6.95 -38.66 -8.66
N GLU A 184 8.19 -38.74 -8.13
CA GLU A 184 8.82 -39.99 -7.86
C GLU A 184 8.17 -40.76 -6.67
N ILE A 185 7.76 -40.03 -5.63
CA ILE A 185 6.95 -40.57 -4.52
C ILE A 185 5.64 -41.14 -5.06
N THR A 186 4.93 -40.35 -5.86
CA THR A 186 3.63 -40.72 -6.43
C THR A 186 3.72 -42.03 -7.22
N ARG A 187 4.75 -42.20 -8.07
CA ARG A 187 4.95 -43.43 -8.84
C ARG A 187 5.22 -44.68 -7.97
N ARG A 188 5.74 -44.47 -6.76
CA ARG A 188 6.01 -45.59 -5.84
C ARG A 188 4.77 -45.97 -5.00
N VAL A 189 3.91 -45.01 -4.75
CA VAL A 189 2.73 -45.19 -3.89
C VAL A 189 1.49 -45.54 -4.69
N ILE A 190 1.39 -45.03 -5.92
CA ILE A 190 0.22 -45.21 -6.78
C ILE A 190 0.61 -46.01 -8.01
N THR A 191 0.07 -47.24 -8.08
CA THR A 191 0.38 -48.19 -9.17
C THR A 191 -0.39 -47.91 -10.46
N THR A 192 -1.57 -47.28 -10.37
CA THR A 192 -2.41 -46.96 -11.52
C THR A 192 -1.96 -45.65 -12.19
N LEU A 193 -1.52 -45.71 -13.44
CA LEU A 193 -0.97 -44.59 -14.18
C LEU A 193 -1.93 -43.38 -14.26
N ASP A 194 -3.20 -43.61 -14.50
CA ASP A 194 -4.21 -42.53 -14.58
C ASP A 194 -4.33 -41.77 -13.22
N LYS A 195 -4.41 -42.53 -12.10
CA LYS A 195 -4.47 -41.93 -10.75
C LYS A 195 -3.18 -41.18 -10.42
N ALA A 196 -2.03 -41.71 -10.77
CA ALA A 196 -0.73 -41.07 -10.55
C ALA A 196 -0.63 -39.75 -11.35
N SER A 197 -1.07 -39.74 -12.59
CA SER A 197 -1.10 -38.54 -13.45
C SER A 197 -2.00 -37.44 -12.88
N ARG A 198 -3.21 -37.81 -12.44
CA ARG A 198 -4.14 -36.87 -11.76
C ARG A 198 -3.54 -36.29 -10.49
N CYS A 199 -2.93 -37.16 -9.64
CA CYS A 199 -2.27 -36.72 -8.41
C CYS A 199 -1.17 -35.69 -8.70
N ASN A 200 -0.27 -35.97 -9.65
CA ASN A 200 0.81 -35.09 -10.03
C ASN A 200 0.29 -33.74 -10.57
N ARG A 201 -0.79 -33.76 -11.35
CA ARG A 201 -1.44 -32.54 -11.85
C ARG A 201 -1.99 -31.69 -10.70
N VAL A 202 -2.67 -32.30 -9.73
CA VAL A 202 -3.21 -31.60 -8.55
C VAL A 202 -2.10 -31.02 -7.71
N LEU A 203 -1.04 -31.82 -7.41
CA LEU A 203 0.12 -31.36 -6.65
C LEU A 203 0.77 -30.12 -7.31
N ARG A 204 0.98 -30.19 -8.63
CA ARG A 204 1.49 -29.04 -9.38
C ARG A 204 0.58 -27.81 -9.24
N THR A 205 -0.71 -27.97 -9.49
CA THR A 205 -1.67 -26.86 -9.44
C THR A 205 -1.72 -26.24 -8.05
N VAL A 206 -1.78 -27.05 -7.00
CA VAL A 206 -1.83 -26.56 -5.61
C VAL A 206 -0.53 -25.85 -5.24
N LEU A 207 0.63 -26.43 -5.57
CA LEU A 207 1.92 -25.86 -5.24
C LEU A 207 2.14 -24.49 -5.94
N TYR A 208 1.83 -24.39 -7.22
CA TYR A 208 1.93 -23.10 -7.93
C TYR A 208 0.94 -22.06 -7.45
N ARG A 209 -0.29 -22.47 -7.12
CA ARG A 209 -1.33 -21.58 -6.61
C ARG A 209 -1.02 -21.04 -5.21
N SER A 210 -0.39 -21.86 -4.35
CA SER A 210 -0.07 -21.47 -2.97
C SER A 210 1.02 -20.39 -2.89
N ARG A 211 1.85 -20.23 -3.95
CA ARG A 211 2.93 -19.24 -4.01
C ARG A 211 3.81 -19.25 -2.73
N PRO A 212 4.39 -20.38 -2.34
CA PRO A 212 5.12 -20.50 -1.09
C PRO A 212 6.34 -19.58 -1.05
N SER A 213 6.77 -19.22 0.15
CA SER A 213 8.05 -18.57 0.36
C SER A 213 9.20 -19.51 0.04
N GLN A 214 10.38 -18.94 -0.19
CA GLN A 214 11.60 -19.73 -0.42
C GLN A 214 11.93 -20.67 0.76
N TYR A 215 11.60 -20.24 1.99
CA TYR A 215 11.78 -21.06 3.17
C TYR A 215 10.81 -22.24 3.20
N GLU A 216 9.52 -22.02 2.96
CA GLU A 216 8.50 -23.06 2.89
C GLU A 216 8.83 -24.10 1.81
N ALA A 217 9.27 -23.65 0.64
CA ALA A 217 9.71 -24.53 -0.44
C ALA A 217 10.89 -25.40 -0.03
N ARG A 218 11.90 -24.83 0.67
CA ARG A 218 13.04 -25.62 1.19
C ARG A 218 12.62 -26.67 2.20
N VAL A 219 11.73 -26.33 3.13
CA VAL A 219 11.20 -27.28 4.13
C VAL A 219 10.43 -28.40 3.43
N LEU A 220 9.57 -28.05 2.47
CA LEU A 220 8.80 -29.05 1.73
C LEU A 220 9.68 -29.96 0.89
N LEU A 221 10.70 -29.43 0.24
CA LEU A 221 11.70 -30.23 -0.50
C LEU A 221 12.47 -31.15 0.41
N TYR A 222 12.93 -30.67 1.56
CA TYR A 222 13.61 -31.48 2.56
C TYR A 222 12.73 -32.66 3.03
N TRP A 223 11.48 -32.37 3.41
CA TRP A 223 10.52 -33.37 3.84
C TRP A 223 10.26 -34.40 2.73
N SER A 224 9.98 -33.98 1.52
CA SER A 224 9.73 -34.87 0.38
C SER A 224 10.90 -35.81 0.10
N ARG A 225 12.14 -35.28 0.15
CA ARG A 225 13.37 -36.12 -0.01
C ARG A 225 13.52 -37.12 1.10
N ARG A 226 13.13 -36.82 2.33
CA ARG A 226 13.14 -37.77 3.45
C ARG A 226 12.13 -38.89 3.24
N VAL A 227 10.91 -38.55 2.83
CA VAL A 227 9.88 -39.55 2.49
C VAL A 227 10.35 -40.46 1.37
N LEU A 228 10.87 -39.90 0.29
CA LEU A 228 11.37 -40.68 -0.84
C LEU A 228 12.48 -41.65 -0.44
N ARG A 229 13.44 -41.19 0.37
CA ARG A 229 14.50 -42.07 0.89
C ARG A 229 13.97 -43.26 1.69
N LYS A 230 12.96 -43.00 2.56
CA LYS A 230 12.34 -44.06 3.35
C LYS A 230 11.61 -45.09 2.48
N LEU A 231 10.90 -44.62 1.44
CA LEU A 231 10.24 -45.53 0.50
C LEU A 231 11.25 -46.37 -0.30
N LYS A 232 12.40 -45.79 -0.70
CA LYS A 232 13.47 -46.54 -1.38
C LYS A 232 14.08 -47.61 -0.49
N SER A 233 14.32 -47.35 0.79
CA SER A 233 14.91 -48.33 1.72
C SER A 233 13.96 -49.50 2.01
N GLN A 234 12.66 -49.28 2.08
CA GLN A 234 11.67 -50.33 2.27
C GLN A 234 11.55 -51.27 1.08
N THR A 235 11.71 -50.76 -0.15
CA THR A 235 11.68 -51.56 -1.37
C THR A 235 12.95 -52.47 -1.49
N SER A 236 14.07 -52.01 -0.96
CA SER A 236 15.32 -52.76 -0.97
C SER A 236 15.38 -53.88 0.11
N SER A 237 14.62 -53.72 1.19
CA SER A 237 14.53 -54.71 2.28
C SER A 237 13.54 -55.85 2.01
N GLY A 238 12.66 -55.72 1.03
CA GLY A 238 11.64 -56.72 0.66
C GLY A 238 12.03 -57.70 -0.44
N ILE A 239 13.30 -57.66 -0.89
CA ILE A 239 13.81 -58.59 -1.95
C ILE A 239 14.54 -59.82 -1.35
N PHE A 240 14.67 -59.91 -0.03
CA PHE A 240 15.31 -61.02 0.67
C PHE A 240 14.41 -61.68 1.72
N SER A 241 13.16 -61.98 1.40
CA SER A 241 12.34 -62.87 2.20
C SER A 241 11.49 -63.76 1.31
#